data_c9b43eb061df39c0df56ccc86f5d2544
#
_entry.id   c9b43eb061df39c0df56ccc86f5d2544
#
_cell.length_a   1.000
_cell.length_b   1.000
_cell.length_c   1.000
_cell.angle_alpha   90.00
_cell.angle_beta   90.00
_cell.angle_gamma   90.00
#
_symmetry.space_group_name_H-M   'P 1'
#
loop_
_entity.id
_entity.type
_entity.pdbx_description
1 polymer ?
#
loop_
_entity_poly.entity_id
_entity_poly.type
_entity_poly.pdbx_seq_one_letter_code
_entity_poly.pdbx_strand_id
1 'polypeptide(L)'
;MSFICRFAPSPTGPLHIGGVRTALFNWLLAKKNKGKFYLRIEDTDKERSKDEFKKQIIESLSWVGIKHDDKEFIQSKNINKHKEIAEELLKKDFAYKCYCSEEEIKEQKEKCKKQGIPYVYNRKWRDPGDLQIPKDVKPVIRFKSKVSGNTI
;
A
#
# COMPACT_ATOMS: atom_id res chain seq x y z
N MET A 1 -16.72 21.84 -4.87
CA MET A 1 -15.75 20.82 -4.35
C MET A 1 -14.34 21.21 -4.77
N SER A 2 -13.37 21.16 -3.87
CA SER A 2 -11.97 21.40 -4.24
C SER A 2 -11.42 20.17 -4.97
N PHE A 3 -10.81 20.37 -6.13
CA PHE A 3 -10.18 19.30 -6.89
C PHE A 3 -8.84 18.94 -6.25
N ILE A 4 -8.59 17.67 -5.94
CA ILE A 4 -7.40 17.21 -5.25
C ILE A 4 -6.79 16.01 -5.99
N CYS A 5 -5.52 16.14 -6.34
CA CYS A 5 -4.70 15.05 -6.85
C CYS A 5 -3.58 14.70 -5.86
N ARG A 6 -3.01 13.51 -6.02
CA ARG A 6 -1.91 13.05 -5.18
C ARG A 6 -0.95 12.16 -5.97
N PHE A 7 0.35 12.36 -5.72
CA PHE A 7 1.38 11.38 -6.03
C PHE A 7 1.83 10.69 -4.73
N ALA A 8 1.96 9.37 -4.75
CA ALA A 8 2.20 8.58 -3.54
C ALA A 8 3.31 7.52 -3.76
N PRO A 9 4.58 7.96 -3.88
CA PRO A 9 5.70 7.04 -4.10
C PRO A 9 6.13 6.36 -2.80
N SER A 10 6.62 5.10 -2.94
CA SER A 10 7.33 4.41 -1.87
C SER A 10 8.84 4.68 -2.00
N PRO A 11 9.55 5.10 -0.94
CA PRO A 11 10.98 5.43 -0.99
C PRO A 11 11.84 4.15 -0.85
N THR A 12 11.56 3.14 -1.69
CA THR A 12 12.25 1.84 -1.73
C THR A 12 13.35 1.77 -2.80
N GLY A 13 13.56 2.87 -3.51
CA GLY A 13 14.56 3.07 -4.55
C GLY A 13 14.50 4.47 -5.14
N PRO A 14 15.42 4.79 -6.07
CA PRO A 14 15.44 6.07 -6.75
C PRO A 14 14.15 6.33 -7.54
N LEU A 15 13.74 7.61 -7.61
CA LEU A 15 12.61 7.99 -8.45
C LEU A 15 13.01 7.84 -9.93
N HIS A 16 12.27 6.99 -10.65
CA HIS A 16 12.49 6.78 -12.07
C HIS A 16 11.50 7.60 -12.91
N ILE A 17 11.77 7.72 -14.21
CA ILE A 17 10.98 8.56 -15.14
C ILE A 17 9.48 8.19 -15.17
N GLY A 18 9.12 6.93 -14.97
CA GLY A 18 7.71 6.51 -14.87
C GLY A 18 7.00 7.11 -13.66
N GLY A 19 7.68 7.23 -12.51
CA GLY A 19 7.17 7.93 -11.34
C GLY A 19 7.01 9.42 -11.59
N VAL A 20 8.01 10.06 -12.21
CA VAL A 20 7.96 11.48 -12.61
C VAL A 20 6.78 11.75 -13.55
N ARG A 21 6.58 10.90 -14.56
CA ARG A 21 5.43 10.99 -15.47
C ARG A 21 4.10 10.94 -14.71
N THR A 22 3.94 10.01 -13.78
CA THR A 22 2.71 9.90 -12.97
C THR A 22 2.50 11.16 -12.12
N ALA A 23 3.54 11.67 -11.48
CA ALA A 23 3.48 12.91 -10.72
C ALA A 23 3.08 14.11 -11.63
N LEU A 24 3.69 14.22 -12.80
CA LEU A 24 3.43 15.29 -13.77
C LEU A 24 1.96 15.32 -14.22
N PHE A 25 1.38 14.17 -14.60
CA PHE A 25 -0.02 14.13 -15.01
C PHE A 25 -0.98 14.55 -13.88
N ASN A 26 -0.74 14.07 -12.66
CA ASN A 26 -1.53 14.46 -11.50
C ASN A 26 -1.39 15.96 -11.18
N TRP A 27 -0.18 16.48 -11.25
CA TRP A 27 0.11 17.89 -11.01
C TRP A 27 -0.56 18.79 -12.05
N LEU A 28 -0.41 18.48 -13.36
CA LEU A 28 -1.05 19.22 -14.44
C LEU A 28 -2.58 19.20 -14.32
N LEU A 29 -3.15 18.04 -13.98
CA LEU A 29 -4.60 17.91 -13.79
C LEU A 29 -5.08 18.76 -12.62
N ALA A 30 -4.36 18.77 -11.50
CA ALA A 30 -4.65 19.65 -10.37
C ALA A 30 -4.59 21.12 -10.77
N LYS A 31 -3.52 21.54 -11.45
CA LYS A 31 -3.35 22.94 -11.91
C LYS A 31 -4.44 23.35 -12.89
N LYS A 32 -4.77 22.51 -13.88
CA LYS A 32 -5.87 22.78 -14.83
C LYS A 32 -7.21 23.05 -14.11
N ASN A 33 -7.47 22.32 -13.03
CA ASN A 33 -8.71 22.45 -12.28
C ASN A 33 -8.62 23.44 -11.09
N LYS A 34 -7.57 24.28 -11.02
CA LYS A 34 -7.31 25.20 -9.90
C LYS A 34 -7.40 24.49 -8.52
N GLY A 35 -6.99 23.23 -8.49
CA GLY A 35 -7.03 22.36 -7.33
C GLY A 35 -5.67 22.24 -6.64
N LYS A 36 -5.56 21.27 -5.72
CA LYS A 36 -4.35 20.98 -4.97
C LYS A 36 -3.70 19.67 -5.41
N PHE A 37 -2.37 19.65 -5.36
CA PHE A 37 -1.55 18.47 -5.61
C PHE A 37 -0.74 18.14 -4.38
N TYR A 38 -0.96 16.95 -3.79
CA TYR A 38 -0.29 16.49 -2.59
C TYR A 38 0.76 15.42 -2.88
N LEU A 39 1.79 15.37 -2.03
CA LEU A 39 2.79 14.31 -2.00
C LEU A 39 2.60 13.46 -0.74
N ARG A 40 2.45 12.14 -0.89
CA ARG A 40 2.45 11.19 0.21
C ARG A 40 3.59 10.20 0.04
N ILE A 41 4.50 10.17 1.00
CA ILE A 41 5.56 9.17 1.05
C ILE A 41 5.03 7.91 1.70
N GLU A 42 5.02 6.80 0.97
CA GLU A 42 4.54 5.49 1.45
C GLU A 42 5.71 4.65 1.96
N ASP A 43 6.15 4.96 3.18
CA ASP A 43 7.33 4.42 3.86
C ASP A 43 6.98 3.29 4.86
N THR A 44 5.92 2.55 4.61
CA THR A 44 5.45 1.48 5.51
C THR A 44 6.31 0.22 5.46
N ASP A 45 7.02 -0.01 4.36
CA ASP A 45 8.02 -1.06 4.23
C ASP A 45 9.35 -0.57 4.83
N LYS A 46 9.56 -0.83 6.11
CA LYS A 46 10.71 -0.32 6.87
C LYS A 46 12.04 -0.92 6.43
N GLU A 47 12.05 -2.13 5.86
CA GLU A 47 13.28 -2.79 5.43
C GLU A 47 13.83 -2.18 4.14
N ARG A 48 12.95 -1.80 3.22
CA ARG A 48 13.34 -1.24 1.91
C ARG A 48 13.30 0.28 1.85
N SER A 49 12.52 0.93 2.74
CA SER A 49 12.41 2.40 2.75
C SER A 49 13.64 3.06 3.36
N LYS A 50 14.19 4.05 2.65
CA LYS A 50 15.36 4.80 3.10
C LYS A 50 15.12 6.30 3.01
N ASP A 51 15.62 7.06 3.99
CA ASP A 51 15.48 8.51 4.01
C ASP A 51 16.20 9.20 2.83
N GLU A 52 17.30 8.60 2.33
CA GLU A 52 17.99 9.08 1.13
C GLU A 52 17.07 9.09 -0.11
N PHE A 53 16.26 8.02 -0.30
CA PHE A 53 15.31 7.95 -1.42
C PHE A 53 14.14 8.92 -1.24
N LYS A 54 13.67 9.12 0.00
CA LYS A 54 12.67 10.14 0.29
C LYS A 54 13.16 11.53 -0.10
N LYS A 55 14.38 11.89 0.31
CA LYS A 55 15.00 13.17 -0.05
C LYS A 55 15.14 13.31 -1.54
N GLN A 56 15.66 12.28 -2.22
CA GLN A 56 15.83 12.26 -3.66
C GLN A 56 14.49 12.42 -4.42
N ILE A 57 13.40 11.78 -3.96
CA ILE A 57 12.08 11.96 -4.57
C ILE A 57 11.65 13.42 -4.55
N ILE A 58 11.80 14.10 -3.40
CA ILE A 58 11.41 15.50 -3.23
C ILE A 58 12.28 16.41 -4.13
N GLU A 59 13.61 16.20 -4.11
CA GLU A 59 14.56 16.96 -4.92
C GLU A 59 14.32 16.76 -6.42
N SER A 60 14.08 15.52 -6.85
CA SER A 60 13.81 15.20 -8.26
C SER A 60 12.51 15.85 -8.76
N LEU A 61 11.44 15.81 -7.96
CA LEU A 61 10.20 16.50 -8.30
C LEU A 61 10.40 18.01 -8.40
N SER A 62 11.12 18.59 -7.45
CA SER A 62 11.45 20.02 -7.45
C SER A 62 12.29 20.41 -8.67
N TRP A 63 13.27 19.57 -9.04
CA TRP A 63 14.15 19.80 -10.19
C TRP A 63 13.38 19.86 -11.51
N VAL A 64 12.36 19.01 -11.69
CA VAL A 64 11.47 19.04 -12.88
C VAL A 64 10.34 20.08 -12.76
N GLY A 65 10.34 20.92 -11.73
CA GLY A 65 9.35 21.99 -11.53
C GLY A 65 8.01 21.53 -10.95
N ILE A 66 7.88 20.28 -10.52
CA ILE A 66 6.65 19.75 -9.90
C ILE A 66 6.67 20.08 -8.39
N LYS A 67 5.89 21.08 -8.00
CA LYS A 67 5.77 21.49 -6.59
C LYS A 67 4.43 21.00 -6.03
N HIS A 68 4.49 20.32 -4.88
CA HIS A 68 3.30 19.92 -4.13
C HIS A 68 2.81 21.05 -3.21
N ASP A 69 1.53 21.08 -2.96
CA ASP A 69 0.91 21.98 -2.00
C ASP A 69 1.04 21.38 -0.60
N ASP A 70 1.22 22.23 0.41
CA ASP A 70 1.42 21.89 1.81
C ASP A 70 2.68 21.01 2.07
N LYS A 71 2.84 20.50 3.30
CA LYS A 71 3.91 19.56 3.65
C LYS A 71 3.60 18.17 3.13
N GLU A 72 4.64 17.38 2.88
CA GLU A 72 4.48 15.98 2.51
C GLU A 72 3.82 15.16 3.62
N PHE A 73 2.93 14.25 3.25
CA PHE A 73 2.34 13.29 4.15
C PHE A 73 3.24 12.06 4.25
N ILE A 74 3.66 11.71 5.46
CA ILE A 74 4.47 10.53 5.74
C ILE A 74 3.55 9.45 6.27
N GLN A 75 3.38 8.36 5.54
CA GLN A 75 2.39 7.32 5.86
C GLN A 75 2.68 6.63 7.19
N SER A 76 3.95 6.34 7.50
CA SER A 76 4.35 5.68 8.75
C SER A 76 3.99 6.49 10.00
N LYS A 77 3.88 7.81 9.91
CA LYS A 77 3.46 8.67 11.03
C LYS A 77 2.02 8.42 11.49
N ASN A 78 1.20 7.80 10.64
CA ASN A 78 -0.20 7.48 10.93
C ASN A 78 -0.41 6.02 11.37
N ILE A 79 0.63 5.29 11.75
CA ILE A 79 0.55 3.85 12.05
C ILE A 79 -0.46 3.53 13.17
N ASN A 80 -0.57 4.37 14.18
CA ASN A 80 -1.52 4.15 15.27
C ASN A 80 -2.96 4.24 14.76
N LYS A 81 -3.26 5.26 13.95
CA LYS A 81 -4.59 5.40 13.32
C LYS A 81 -4.89 4.23 12.37
N HIS A 82 -3.88 3.74 11.62
CA HIS A 82 -4.06 2.57 10.78
C HIS A 82 -4.40 1.32 11.61
N LYS A 83 -3.76 1.13 12.78
CA LYS A 83 -4.06 0.03 13.71
C LYS A 83 -5.49 0.14 14.26
N GLU A 84 -5.91 1.31 14.71
CA GLU A 84 -7.26 1.56 15.21
C GLU A 84 -8.33 1.19 14.17
N ILE A 85 -8.15 1.67 12.93
CA ILE A 85 -9.08 1.33 11.83
C ILE A 85 -9.04 -0.16 11.49
N ALA A 86 -7.86 -0.80 11.51
CA ALA A 86 -7.76 -2.24 11.26
C ALA A 86 -8.50 -3.06 12.32
N GLU A 87 -8.42 -2.66 13.59
CA GLU A 87 -9.18 -3.28 14.68
C GLU A 87 -10.70 -3.04 14.54
N GLU A 88 -11.09 -1.84 14.13
CA GLU A 88 -12.50 -1.54 13.84
C GLU A 88 -13.05 -2.42 12.70
N LEU A 89 -12.27 -2.61 11.61
CA LEU A 89 -12.63 -3.51 10.52
C LEU A 89 -12.75 -4.96 10.96
N LEU A 90 -11.88 -5.43 11.88
CA LEU A 90 -12.02 -6.75 12.50
C LEU A 90 -13.31 -6.88 13.28
N LYS A 91 -13.64 -5.89 14.13
CA LYS A 91 -14.90 -5.88 14.93
C LYS A 91 -16.15 -5.90 14.05
N LYS A 92 -16.10 -5.23 12.90
CA LYS A 92 -17.20 -5.16 11.91
C LYS A 92 -17.22 -6.32 10.91
N ASP A 93 -16.36 -7.30 11.06
CA ASP A 93 -16.21 -8.44 10.14
C ASP A 93 -15.84 -8.06 8.69
N PHE A 94 -15.26 -6.86 8.49
CA PHE A 94 -14.68 -6.45 7.20
C PHE A 94 -13.23 -6.87 7.01
N ALA A 95 -12.62 -7.42 8.05
CA ALA A 95 -11.27 -7.96 8.04
C ALA A 95 -11.19 -9.24 8.88
N TYR A 96 -10.12 -9.99 8.73
CA TYR A 96 -9.88 -11.21 9.49
C TYR A 96 -8.39 -11.38 9.82
N LYS A 97 -8.09 -12.15 10.86
CA LYS A 97 -6.72 -12.53 11.22
C LYS A 97 -6.27 -13.71 10.38
N CYS A 98 -5.12 -13.58 9.75
CA CYS A 98 -4.49 -14.63 8.95
C CYS A 98 -3.22 -15.11 9.63
N TYR A 99 -3.12 -16.40 9.88
CA TYR A 99 -2.00 -17.07 10.55
C TYR A 99 -1.15 -17.92 9.59
N CYS A 100 -1.15 -17.59 8.29
CA CYS A 100 -0.20 -18.21 7.36
C CYS A 100 1.21 -17.72 7.67
N SER A 101 2.18 -18.64 7.77
CA SER A 101 3.59 -18.27 7.89
C SER A 101 4.14 -17.73 6.56
N GLU A 102 5.29 -17.07 6.63
CA GLU A 102 5.98 -16.57 5.41
C GLU A 102 6.43 -17.74 4.53
N GLU A 103 6.87 -18.84 5.15
CA GLU A 103 7.29 -20.06 4.46
C GLU A 103 6.11 -20.69 3.71
N GLU A 104 4.94 -20.83 4.37
CA GLU A 104 3.73 -21.34 3.71
C GLU A 104 3.35 -20.51 2.48
N ILE A 105 3.41 -19.18 2.60
CA ILE A 105 3.11 -18.27 1.49
C ILE A 105 4.15 -18.39 0.38
N LYS A 106 5.44 -18.52 0.73
CA LYS A 106 6.53 -18.68 -0.23
C LYS A 106 6.39 -19.98 -1.02
N GLU A 107 6.13 -21.09 -0.35
CA GLU A 107 5.89 -22.38 -1.00
C GLU A 107 4.72 -22.33 -1.97
N GLN A 108 3.61 -21.69 -1.59
CA GLN A 108 2.45 -21.54 -2.46
C GLN A 108 2.79 -20.70 -3.69
N LYS A 109 3.53 -19.61 -3.53
CA LYS A 109 4.01 -18.78 -4.65
C LYS A 109 4.91 -19.57 -5.61
N GLU A 110 5.83 -20.37 -5.08
CA GLU A 110 6.72 -21.20 -5.89
C GLU A 110 5.96 -22.29 -6.67
N LYS A 111 4.98 -22.94 -6.03
CA LYS A 111 4.10 -23.90 -6.71
C LYS A 111 3.36 -23.26 -7.89
N CYS A 112 2.74 -22.09 -7.67
CA CYS A 112 2.06 -21.36 -8.72
C CYS A 112 3.03 -20.96 -9.86
N LYS A 113 4.23 -20.50 -9.51
CA LYS A 113 5.27 -20.15 -10.49
C LYS A 113 5.67 -21.34 -11.36
N LYS A 114 5.87 -22.52 -10.76
CA LYS A 114 6.19 -23.78 -11.49
C LYS A 114 5.06 -24.19 -12.44
N GLN A 115 3.82 -23.88 -12.10
CA GLN A 115 2.63 -24.19 -12.92
C GLN A 115 2.31 -23.10 -13.95
N GLY A 116 3.06 -21.99 -13.98
CA GLY A 116 2.80 -20.86 -14.90
C GLY A 116 1.51 -20.08 -14.59
N ILE A 117 0.96 -20.21 -13.37
CA ILE A 117 -0.28 -19.52 -12.95
C ILE A 117 0.02 -18.39 -11.95
N PRO A 118 -0.75 -17.29 -11.99
CA PRO A 118 -0.64 -16.23 -11.01
C PRO A 118 -0.94 -16.73 -9.59
N TYR A 119 -0.14 -16.32 -8.62
CA TYR A 119 -0.44 -16.62 -7.22
C TYR A 119 -1.63 -15.80 -6.74
N VAL A 120 -2.64 -16.49 -6.23
CA VAL A 120 -3.77 -15.89 -5.51
C VAL A 120 -3.83 -16.50 -4.11
N TYR A 121 -3.90 -15.64 -3.08
CA TYR A 121 -4.00 -16.13 -1.70
C TYR A 121 -5.26 -16.98 -1.53
N ASN A 122 -5.11 -18.19 -0.97
CA ASN A 122 -6.16 -19.21 -0.86
C ASN A 122 -7.28 -18.89 0.14
N ARG A 123 -7.17 -17.79 0.88
CA ARG A 123 -8.16 -17.33 1.89
C ARG A 123 -8.38 -18.30 3.05
N LYS A 124 -7.44 -19.22 3.32
CA LYS A 124 -7.50 -20.26 4.35
C LYS A 124 -8.07 -19.79 5.70
N TRP A 125 -7.65 -18.58 6.13
CA TRP A 125 -8.04 -18.01 7.42
C TRP A 125 -9.23 -17.04 7.37
N ARG A 126 -9.88 -16.92 6.21
CA ARG A 126 -11.03 -16.02 6.07
C ARG A 126 -12.24 -16.53 6.84
N ASP A 127 -12.51 -17.82 6.73
CA ASP A 127 -13.60 -18.54 7.38
C ASP A 127 -13.00 -19.85 7.93
N PRO A 128 -12.25 -19.78 9.05
CA PRO A 128 -11.31 -20.83 9.45
C PRO A 128 -11.99 -22.13 9.95
N GLY A 129 -13.29 -22.10 10.31
CA GLY A 129 -13.95 -23.29 10.88
C GLY A 129 -13.18 -23.84 12.07
N ASP A 130 -12.87 -25.13 12.04
CA ASP A 130 -12.17 -25.87 13.11
C ASP A 130 -10.62 -25.77 13.03
N LEU A 131 -10.07 -24.86 12.21
CA LEU A 131 -8.63 -24.70 12.12
C LEU A 131 -8.04 -24.22 13.45
N GLN A 132 -7.07 -24.96 13.96
CA GLN A 132 -6.36 -24.57 15.17
C GLN A 132 -5.39 -23.42 14.89
N ILE A 133 -5.46 -22.40 15.74
CA ILE A 133 -4.57 -21.25 15.66
C ILE A 133 -3.16 -21.66 16.07
N PRO A 134 -2.14 -21.49 15.20
CA PRO A 134 -0.76 -21.79 15.54
C PRO A 134 -0.27 -20.90 16.69
N LYS A 135 0.46 -21.48 17.65
CA LYS A 135 0.94 -20.75 18.84
C LYS A 135 2.03 -19.75 18.53
N ASP A 136 2.86 -20.04 17.53
CA ASP A 136 4.09 -19.28 17.24
C ASP A 136 3.98 -18.34 16.04
N VAL A 137 2.79 -18.18 15.44
CA VAL A 137 2.58 -17.31 14.28
C VAL A 137 1.80 -16.07 14.71
N LYS A 138 2.45 -14.90 14.57
CA LYS A 138 1.76 -13.61 14.74
C LYS A 138 0.82 -13.38 13.55
N PRO A 139 -0.46 -13.08 13.79
CA PRO A 139 -1.39 -12.88 12.71
C PRO A 139 -1.14 -11.57 11.98
N VAL A 140 -1.37 -11.58 10.66
CA VAL A 140 -1.57 -10.38 9.87
C VAL A 140 -3.07 -10.15 9.66
N ILE A 141 -3.48 -8.88 9.59
CA ILE A 141 -4.87 -8.52 9.31
C ILE A 141 -5.06 -8.44 7.80
N ARG A 142 -6.06 -9.17 7.28
CA ARG A 142 -6.44 -9.16 5.88
C ARG A 142 -7.85 -8.63 5.71
N PHE A 143 -8.05 -7.80 4.70
CA PHE A 143 -9.36 -7.28 4.34
C PHE A 143 -10.25 -8.38 3.71
N LYS A 144 -11.53 -8.44 4.08
CA LYS A 144 -12.54 -9.33 3.48
C LYS A 144 -13.06 -8.71 2.18
N SER A 145 -12.30 -8.87 1.09
CA SER A 145 -12.80 -8.48 -0.24
C SER A 145 -13.95 -9.40 -0.68
N LYS A 146 -14.82 -8.93 -1.57
CA LYS A 146 -15.86 -9.76 -2.20
C LYS A 146 -15.22 -10.97 -2.90
N VAL A 147 -15.90 -12.13 -2.85
CA VAL A 147 -15.42 -13.39 -3.45
C VAL A 147 -15.83 -13.46 -4.91
N SER A 148 -16.91 -12.82 -5.28
CA SER A 148 -17.48 -12.79 -6.64
C SER A 148 -17.98 -11.40 -6.99
N GLY A 149 -18.17 -11.15 -8.29
CA GLY A 149 -18.60 -9.86 -8.82
C GLY A 149 -17.45 -8.90 -9.09
N ASN A 150 -17.77 -7.76 -9.68
CA ASN A 150 -16.82 -6.69 -9.98
C ASN A 150 -16.81 -5.65 -8.87
N THR A 151 -15.64 -5.09 -8.59
CA THR A 151 -15.51 -3.86 -7.80
C THR A 151 -15.59 -2.69 -8.78
N ILE A 152 -16.64 -1.89 -8.69
CA ILE A 152 -16.88 -0.72 -9.53
C ILE A 152 -16.49 0.52 -8.74
#